data_1d98979afe1ebf11892afd166b212a13
#
_entry.id   1d98979afe1ebf11892afd166b212a13
#
_cell.length_a   1.000
_cell.length_b   1.000
_cell.length_c   1.000
_cell.angle_alpha   90.00
_cell.angle_beta   90.00
_cell.angle_gamma   90.00
#
_symmetry.space_group_name_H-M   'P 1'
#
loop_
_entity.id
_entity.type
_entity.pdbx_description
1 polymer ?
#
loop_
_entity_poly.entity_id
_entity_poly.type
_entity_poly.pdbx_seq_one_letter_code
_entity_poly.pdbx_strand_id
1 'polypeptide(L)'
;VSKIESSLDKLVIKLGQLKDAGKTGLCALWKKYSPQLDGFIHQIKQMDYAKAKTFVVRYRWRILLVLIVLYAGSKAYDYFFPAGKKTGGPQVITSVVVEKKDIPLIIEATGTTVSNSIVDIRPMVTNTVSKIHIKDGEEVKEGQLLFTLDDRNDKANYEKLKALADDAQKQYLRAKELVEKNFISKAGLETSLANAKSAQAAARSAEVLLSFDSIRSPINGRAGIINVFPGSLVQASNVVTTATSSSATSSVGSMVTITQLNPINVQFVIPEKDIPIILENRTVDSPLKVKVSIGNTGKNNYEGQVLVVDNQVDPLIASVRVKAQIPNDKLEVLPGQFARVLLYANTLKDVLAVPSQAVVIGPAGRLVYVVDKEDKVTAKPVKVSYEYLGSSVVTGISAGDRIVVEGKQNLRTGSKVREAKPSKSEQPPADKTTSTEPK
;
A
#
# COMPACT_ATOMS: atom_id res chain seq x y z
N VAL A 1 -50.47 -46.77 -4.70
CA VAL A 1 -50.06 -46.78 -3.28
C VAL A 1 -48.96 -45.74 -3.05
N SER A 2 -47.89 -45.71 -3.85
CA SER A 2 -46.72 -44.77 -3.64
C SER A 2 -47.05 -43.27 -3.70
N LYS A 3 -48.06 -42.83 -4.46
CA LYS A 3 -48.47 -41.42 -4.56
C LYS A 3 -49.25 -40.95 -3.35
N ILE A 4 -49.96 -41.83 -2.64
CA ILE A 4 -50.71 -41.48 -1.45
C ILE A 4 -49.81 -41.42 -0.21
N GLU A 5 -48.80 -42.31 -0.14
CA GLU A 5 -47.76 -42.27 0.90
C GLU A 5 -46.95 -40.98 0.83
N SER A 6 -46.52 -40.56 -0.36
CA SER A 6 -45.77 -39.30 -0.52
C SER A 6 -46.61 -38.06 -0.18
N SER A 7 -47.92 -38.10 -0.32
CA SER A 7 -48.80 -36.98 0.05
C SER A 7 -49.11 -36.94 1.55
N LEU A 8 -49.19 -38.10 2.20
CA LEU A 8 -49.35 -38.19 3.65
C LEU A 8 -48.09 -37.78 4.40
N ASP A 9 -46.90 -38.19 3.91
CA ASP A 9 -45.63 -37.75 4.50
C ASP A 9 -45.42 -36.26 4.36
N LYS A 10 -45.81 -35.63 3.24
CA LYS A 10 -45.81 -34.17 3.08
C LYS A 10 -46.77 -33.45 4.04
N LEU A 11 -47.89 -34.08 4.37
CA LEU A 11 -48.87 -33.51 5.30
C LEU A 11 -48.39 -33.65 6.75
N VAL A 12 -47.74 -34.74 7.12
CA VAL A 12 -47.13 -34.96 8.44
C VAL A 12 -45.95 -34.00 8.65
N ILE A 13 -45.10 -33.77 7.64
CA ILE A 13 -43.98 -32.81 7.69
C ILE A 13 -44.52 -31.36 7.80
N LYS A 14 -45.60 -31.02 7.07
CA LYS A 14 -46.22 -29.68 7.17
C LYS A 14 -46.92 -29.45 8.51
N LEU A 15 -47.52 -30.47 9.10
CA LEU A 15 -48.09 -30.41 10.44
C LEU A 15 -46.98 -30.35 11.53
N GLY A 16 -45.85 -31.02 11.32
CA GLY A 16 -44.66 -30.88 12.19
C GLY A 16 -44.08 -29.45 12.20
N GLN A 17 -44.01 -28.80 11.06
CA GLN A 17 -43.53 -27.42 10.94
C GLN A 17 -44.49 -26.39 11.59
N LEU A 18 -45.80 -26.70 11.71
CA LEU A 18 -46.75 -25.90 12.46
C LEU A 18 -46.58 -26.01 13.99
N LYS A 19 -45.93 -27.11 14.47
CA LYS A 19 -45.61 -27.31 15.88
C LYS A 19 -44.56 -26.35 16.40
N ASP A 20 -43.61 -25.98 15.54
CA ASP A 20 -42.47 -25.08 15.90
C ASP A 20 -42.83 -23.58 15.81
N ALA A 21 -44.04 -23.25 15.33
CA ALA A 21 -44.47 -21.87 15.14
C ALA A 21 -45.10 -21.21 16.37
N GLY A 22 -44.76 -21.62 17.58
CA GLY A 22 -44.86 -20.83 18.84
C GLY A 22 -46.17 -20.17 19.19
N LYS A 23 -47.34 -20.83 18.98
CA LYS A 23 -48.64 -20.31 19.43
C LYS A 23 -49.19 -21.17 20.58
N THR A 24 -49.10 -20.66 21.78
CA THR A 24 -49.35 -21.33 23.08
C THR A 24 -50.74 -21.95 23.26
N GLY A 25 -51.76 -21.59 22.46
CA GLY A 25 -53.10 -22.16 22.53
C GLY A 25 -53.27 -23.45 21.69
N LEU A 26 -52.66 -23.55 20.54
CA LEU A 26 -52.74 -24.71 19.65
C LEU A 26 -51.88 -25.90 20.17
N CYS A 27 -50.78 -25.60 20.88
CA CYS A 27 -49.97 -26.61 21.52
C CYS A 27 -50.70 -27.39 22.66
N ALA A 28 -51.57 -26.72 23.39
CA ALA A 28 -52.34 -27.33 24.48
C ALA A 28 -53.43 -28.30 23.93
N LEU A 29 -54.13 -27.92 22.86
CA LEU A 29 -55.08 -28.76 22.16
C LEU A 29 -54.43 -29.92 21.42
N TRP A 30 -53.28 -29.69 20.76
CA TRP A 30 -52.49 -30.75 20.11
C TRP A 30 -51.98 -31.75 21.11
N LYS A 31 -51.46 -31.35 22.27
CA LYS A 31 -50.96 -32.22 23.32
C LYS A 31 -52.06 -33.12 23.94
N LYS A 32 -53.32 -32.62 23.93
CA LYS A 32 -54.49 -33.33 24.44
C LYS A 32 -55.03 -34.38 23.45
N TYR A 33 -54.93 -34.14 22.14
CA TYR A 33 -55.56 -34.99 21.10
C TYR A 33 -54.54 -35.76 20.24
N SER A 34 -53.23 -35.45 20.31
CA SER A 34 -52.19 -36.13 19.52
C SER A 34 -52.14 -37.66 19.74
N PRO A 35 -52.26 -38.19 20.97
CA PRO A 35 -52.20 -39.65 21.16
C PRO A 35 -53.40 -40.39 20.55
N GLN A 36 -54.57 -39.72 20.43
CA GLN A 36 -55.75 -40.32 19.78
C GLN A 36 -55.64 -40.26 18.23
N LEU A 37 -54.99 -39.24 17.69
CA LEU A 37 -54.71 -39.09 16.27
C LEU A 37 -53.64 -40.09 15.80
N ASP A 38 -52.59 -40.29 16.58
CA ASP A 38 -51.52 -41.23 16.27
C ASP A 38 -52.03 -42.69 16.29
N GLY A 39 -52.93 -43.02 17.25
CA GLY A 39 -53.59 -44.31 17.28
C GLY A 39 -54.52 -44.53 16.05
N PHE A 40 -55.20 -43.49 15.61
CA PHE A 40 -56.08 -43.57 14.43
C PHE A 40 -55.28 -43.68 13.12
N ILE A 41 -54.20 -42.96 13.01
CA ILE A 41 -53.26 -43.04 11.86
C ILE A 41 -52.65 -44.44 11.78
N HIS A 42 -52.28 -45.02 12.93
CA HIS A 42 -51.71 -46.38 12.97
C HIS A 42 -52.73 -47.44 12.56
N GLN A 43 -54.00 -47.27 12.94
CA GLN A 43 -55.09 -48.15 12.52
C GLN A 43 -55.42 -48.07 11.03
N ILE A 44 -55.35 -46.87 10.43
CA ILE A 44 -55.50 -46.67 8.99
C ILE A 44 -54.37 -47.32 8.20
N LYS A 45 -53.13 -47.25 8.73
CA LYS A 45 -51.94 -47.76 8.08
C LYS A 45 -51.91 -49.31 8.02
N GLN A 46 -52.69 -50.01 8.91
CA GLN A 46 -52.81 -51.48 8.96
C GLN A 46 -54.02 -52.03 8.22
N MET A 47 -54.91 -51.16 7.68
CA MET A 47 -56.10 -51.59 6.97
C MET A 47 -55.80 -51.94 5.52
N ASP A 48 -56.26 -53.13 5.09
CA ASP A 48 -56.18 -53.59 3.72
C ASP A 48 -56.85 -52.59 2.75
N TYR A 49 -56.25 -52.34 1.60
CA TYR A 49 -56.70 -51.35 0.61
C TYR A 49 -58.19 -51.47 0.22
N ALA A 50 -58.72 -52.67 0.16
CA ALA A 50 -60.13 -52.97 -0.13
C ALA A 50 -61.08 -52.43 0.95
N LYS A 51 -60.72 -52.58 2.24
CA LYS A 51 -61.53 -52.05 3.40
C LYS A 51 -61.42 -50.53 3.56
N ALA A 52 -60.27 -49.92 3.22
CA ALA A 52 -60.11 -48.47 3.23
C ALA A 52 -61.02 -47.83 2.17
N LYS A 53 -61.14 -48.42 0.99
CA LYS A 53 -61.98 -47.87 -0.10
C LYS A 53 -63.50 -47.91 0.28
N THR A 54 -63.98 -48.92 0.92
CA THR A 54 -65.37 -49.02 1.37
C THR A 54 -65.67 -48.09 2.53
N PHE A 55 -64.71 -47.86 3.44
CA PHE A 55 -64.80 -46.88 4.54
C PHE A 55 -64.87 -45.43 4.02
N VAL A 56 -64.01 -45.04 3.08
CA VAL A 56 -64.03 -43.74 2.46
C VAL A 56 -65.31 -43.43 1.71
N VAL A 57 -65.86 -44.43 0.97
CA VAL A 57 -67.16 -44.32 0.25
C VAL A 57 -68.33 -44.16 1.21
N ARG A 58 -68.34 -44.95 2.33
CA ARG A 58 -69.42 -44.90 3.33
C ARG A 58 -69.44 -43.59 4.17
N TYR A 59 -68.27 -43.03 4.39
CA TYR A 59 -68.13 -41.80 5.21
C TYR A 59 -67.73 -40.56 4.40
N ARG A 60 -67.80 -40.57 3.07
CA ARG A 60 -67.38 -39.51 2.16
C ARG A 60 -68.02 -38.15 2.51
N TRP A 61 -69.30 -38.13 2.88
CA TRP A 61 -69.98 -36.93 3.27
C TRP A 61 -69.51 -36.37 4.62
N ARG A 62 -69.17 -37.23 5.56
CA ARG A 62 -68.65 -36.79 6.86
C ARG A 62 -67.21 -36.30 6.74
N ILE A 63 -66.40 -36.93 5.93
CA ILE A 63 -65.03 -36.46 5.65
C ILE A 63 -65.06 -35.11 4.93
N LEU A 64 -65.98 -34.95 3.97
CA LEU A 64 -66.18 -33.66 3.25
C LEU A 64 -66.66 -32.55 4.19
N LEU A 65 -67.55 -32.86 5.13
CA LEU A 65 -68.04 -31.94 6.14
C LEU A 65 -66.93 -31.46 7.09
N VAL A 66 -66.03 -32.38 7.52
CA VAL A 66 -64.85 -32.07 8.35
C VAL A 66 -63.88 -31.16 7.59
N LEU A 67 -63.63 -31.43 6.32
CA LEU A 67 -62.76 -30.62 5.48
C LEU A 67 -63.35 -29.20 5.26
N ILE A 68 -64.64 -29.11 5.04
CA ILE A 68 -65.32 -27.79 4.91
C ILE A 68 -65.28 -27.00 6.22
N VAL A 69 -65.50 -27.66 7.38
CA VAL A 69 -65.37 -27.01 8.69
C VAL A 69 -63.95 -26.54 8.98
N LEU A 70 -62.92 -27.36 8.61
CA LEU A 70 -61.52 -26.97 8.72
C LEU A 70 -61.18 -25.79 7.81
N TYR A 71 -61.67 -25.81 6.57
CA TYR A 71 -61.46 -24.72 5.61
C TYR A 71 -62.18 -23.43 6.05
N ALA A 72 -63.48 -23.53 6.49
CA ALA A 72 -64.22 -22.42 7.03
C ALA A 72 -63.58 -21.87 8.33
N GLY A 73 -63.09 -22.76 9.19
CA GLY A 73 -62.34 -22.41 10.39
C GLY A 73 -61.03 -21.67 10.10
N SER A 74 -60.30 -22.08 9.07
CA SER A 74 -59.08 -21.39 8.65
C SER A 74 -59.38 -19.99 8.08
N LYS A 75 -60.44 -19.86 7.30
CA LYS A 75 -60.86 -18.55 6.77
C LYS A 75 -61.45 -17.63 7.85
N ALA A 76 -62.24 -18.18 8.77
CA ALA A 76 -62.75 -17.44 9.92
C ALA A 76 -61.59 -16.98 10.83
N TYR A 77 -60.56 -17.83 11.02
CA TYR A 77 -59.38 -17.45 11.80
C TYR A 77 -58.62 -16.28 11.16
N ASP A 78 -58.41 -16.30 9.84
CA ASP A 78 -57.78 -15.17 9.12
C ASP A 78 -58.62 -13.89 9.14
N TYR A 79 -59.97 -14.01 9.21
CA TYR A 79 -60.92 -12.91 9.28
C TYR A 79 -61.01 -12.31 10.69
N PHE A 80 -61.07 -13.13 11.75
CA PHE A 80 -61.16 -12.67 13.15
C PHE A 80 -59.82 -12.33 13.77
N PHE A 81 -58.70 -12.90 13.24
CA PHE A 81 -57.33 -12.59 13.66
C PHE A 81 -56.51 -12.13 12.46
N PRO A 82 -56.76 -10.94 11.89
CA PRO A 82 -55.87 -10.40 10.88
C PRO A 82 -54.48 -10.32 11.51
N ALA A 83 -53.51 -10.96 10.87
CA ALA A 83 -52.11 -10.90 11.28
C ALA A 83 -51.72 -9.43 11.37
N GLY A 84 -51.76 -8.86 12.57
CA GLY A 84 -51.51 -7.46 12.83
C GLY A 84 -50.16 -7.15 12.22
N LYS A 85 -50.14 -6.25 11.21
CA LYS A 85 -48.94 -5.56 10.82
C LYS A 85 -48.36 -4.99 12.11
N LYS A 86 -47.32 -5.61 12.64
CA LYS A 86 -46.53 -5.05 13.74
C LYS A 86 -45.99 -3.72 13.23
N THR A 87 -46.78 -2.65 13.39
CA THR A 87 -46.28 -1.30 13.39
C THR A 87 -45.38 -1.22 14.63
N GLY A 88 -44.11 -1.63 14.48
CA GLY A 88 -43.13 -1.37 15.49
C GLY A 88 -43.16 0.12 15.79
N GLY A 89 -43.15 0.49 17.08
CA GLY A 89 -43.06 1.90 17.47
C GLY A 89 -41.89 2.59 16.74
N PRO A 90 -41.86 3.92 16.70
CA PRO A 90 -40.82 4.65 16.00
C PRO A 90 -39.45 4.18 16.48
N GLN A 91 -38.63 3.69 15.54
CA GLN A 91 -37.30 3.15 15.85
C GLN A 91 -36.37 4.30 16.18
N VAL A 92 -35.65 4.18 17.29
CA VAL A 92 -34.64 5.18 17.68
C VAL A 92 -33.44 5.06 16.79
N ILE A 93 -33.04 6.17 16.18
CA ILE A 93 -31.90 6.24 15.26
C ILE A 93 -30.99 7.42 15.64
N THR A 94 -29.72 7.33 15.22
CA THR A 94 -28.80 8.47 15.18
C THR A 94 -28.64 8.88 13.72
N SER A 95 -28.89 10.16 13.42
CA SER A 95 -28.74 10.71 12.07
C SER A 95 -27.60 11.73 12.01
N VAL A 96 -26.98 11.87 10.84
CA VAL A 96 -25.98 12.89 10.53
C VAL A 96 -26.39 13.59 9.24
N VAL A 97 -26.20 14.90 9.21
CA VAL A 97 -26.45 15.71 8.01
C VAL A 97 -25.25 15.56 7.06
N VAL A 98 -25.55 15.35 5.78
CA VAL A 98 -24.53 15.26 4.74
C VAL A 98 -23.99 16.64 4.43
N GLU A 99 -22.71 16.81 4.66
CA GLU A 99 -21.98 18.03 4.33
C GLU A 99 -21.01 17.78 3.18
N LYS A 100 -20.75 18.83 2.42
CA LYS A 100 -19.64 18.82 1.47
C LYS A 100 -18.34 19.03 2.23
N LYS A 101 -17.36 18.18 1.97
CA LYS A 101 -16.04 18.27 2.58
C LYS A 101 -14.96 18.01 1.54
N ASP A 102 -13.80 18.64 1.73
CA ASP A 102 -12.61 18.33 0.97
C ASP A 102 -11.93 17.11 1.59
N ILE A 103 -11.75 16.07 0.80
CA ILE A 103 -11.15 14.82 1.24
C ILE A 103 -9.87 14.58 0.45
N PRO A 104 -8.71 14.42 1.13
CA PRO A 104 -7.48 14.08 0.44
C PRO A 104 -7.58 12.66 -0.13
N LEU A 105 -7.23 12.53 -1.40
CA LEU A 105 -7.08 11.23 -2.06
C LEU A 105 -5.69 10.69 -1.75
N ILE A 106 -5.61 9.71 -0.87
CA ILE A 106 -4.36 9.09 -0.42
C ILE A 106 -4.24 7.70 -1.01
N ILE A 107 -3.10 7.44 -1.64
CA ILE A 107 -2.73 6.11 -2.12
C ILE A 107 -1.76 5.52 -1.10
N GLU A 108 -2.15 4.42 -0.49
CA GLU A 108 -1.29 3.68 0.42
C GLU A 108 -0.44 2.68 -0.37
N ALA A 109 0.85 2.70 -0.12
CA ALA A 109 1.81 1.79 -0.73
C ALA A 109 2.84 1.31 0.30
N THR A 110 3.43 0.16 0.02
CA THR A 110 4.59 -0.35 0.76
C THR A 110 5.82 -0.24 -0.12
N GLY A 111 6.94 0.08 0.48
CA GLY A 111 8.18 0.24 -0.23
C GLY A 111 9.40 -0.06 0.62
N THR A 112 10.55 0.24 0.09
CA THR A 112 11.84 0.11 0.76
C THR A 112 12.63 1.40 0.62
N THR A 113 13.39 1.73 1.65
CA THR A 113 14.34 2.82 1.59
C THR A 113 15.53 2.43 0.71
N VAL A 114 15.96 3.35 -0.13
CA VAL A 114 17.13 3.18 -0.98
C VAL A 114 18.00 4.44 -0.88
N SER A 115 19.30 4.27 -0.91
CA SER A 115 20.20 5.43 -0.94
C SER A 115 20.02 6.22 -2.23
N ASN A 116 20.33 7.50 -2.20
CA ASN A 116 20.34 8.32 -3.40
C ASN A 116 21.49 7.92 -4.34
N SER A 117 22.66 7.60 -3.77
CA SER A 117 23.82 7.12 -4.49
C SER A 117 24.60 6.10 -3.65
N ILE A 118 25.08 5.05 -4.28
CA ILE A 118 26.00 4.05 -3.71
C ILE A 118 27.16 3.92 -4.66
N VAL A 119 28.36 4.02 -4.15
CA VAL A 119 29.59 3.85 -4.94
C VAL A 119 30.52 2.88 -4.25
N ASP A 120 30.86 1.83 -4.97
CA ASP A 120 31.91 0.90 -4.56
C ASP A 120 33.26 1.45 -4.98
N ILE A 121 34.10 1.79 -4.01
CA ILE A 121 35.44 2.28 -4.25
C ILE A 121 36.35 1.11 -4.59
N ARG A 122 36.93 1.16 -5.79
CA ARG A 122 37.84 0.13 -6.33
C ARG A 122 39.12 0.78 -6.80
N PRO A 123 40.27 0.07 -6.68
CA PRO A 123 41.50 0.60 -7.21
C PRO A 123 41.50 0.56 -8.75
N MET A 124 42.07 1.58 -9.39
CA MET A 124 42.23 1.65 -10.85
C MET A 124 43.55 1.05 -11.29
N VAL A 125 44.50 0.88 -10.36
CA VAL A 125 45.82 0.25 -10.57
C VAL A 125 46.02 -0.88 -9.57
N THR A 126 46.85 -1.85 -9.95
CA THR A 126 47.26 -2.94 -9.06
C THR A 126 48.46 -2.50 -8.24
N ASN A 127 48.22 -2.31 -6.92
CA ASN A 127 49.30 -1.84 -6.05
C ASN A 127 49.03 -2.25 -4.58
N THR A 128 49.95 -1.99 -3.68
CA THR A 128 49.85 -2.31 -2.25
C THR A 128 49.26 -1.08 -1.51
N VAL A 129 48.33 -1.32 -0.58
CA VAL A 129 47.77 -0.25 0.29
C VAL A 129 48.84 0.21 1.26
N SER A 130 49.25 1.47 1.16
CA SER A 130 50.23 2.08 2.06
C SER A 130 49.55 2.64 3.33
N LYS A 131 48.50 3.43 3.17
CA LYS A 131 47.76 4.07 4.28
C LYS A 131 46.27 4.11 4.04
N ILE A 132 45.54 4.04 5.14
CA ILE A 132 44.08 4.23 5.19
C ILE A 132 43.82 5.50 5.98
N HIS A 133 43.05 6.44 5.41
CA HIS A 133 42.82 7.76 5.97
C HIS A 133 41.46 7.92 6.62
N ILE A 134 40.60 6.90 6.56
CA ILE A 134 39.25 6.87 7.08
C ILE A 134 39.04 5.70 8.02
N LYS A 135 37.97 5.74 8.82
CA LYS A 135 37.52 4.68 9.70
C LYS A 135 36.22 4.07 9.19
N ASP A 136 35.90 2.85 9.65
CA ASP A 136 34.62 2.23 9.41
C ASP A 136 33.46 3.13 9.89
N GLY A 137 32.48 3.35 9.02
CA GLY A 137 31.30 4.15 9.37
C GLY A 137 31.51 5.67 9.42
N GLU A 138 32.70 6.18 9.04
CA GLU A 138 33.00 7.61 9.01
C GLU A 138 32.26 8.34 7.89
N GLU A 139 31.86 9.58 8.14
CA GLU A 139 31.32 10.45 7.09
C GLU A 139 32.46 11.03 6.26
N VAL A 140 32.30 10.93 4.94
CA VAL A 140 33.30 11.39 3.98
C VAL A 140 32.69 12.40 3.02
N LYS A 141 33.52 13.37 2.61
CA LYS A 141 33.16 14.40 1.63
C LYS A 141 33.70 14.03 0.25
N GLU A 142 33.03 14.55 -0.79
CA GLU A 142 33.53 14.47 -2.15
C GLU A 142 34.94 15.02 -2.25
N GLY A 143 35.85 14.30 -2.94
CA GLY A 143 37.27 14.64 -3.06
C GLY A 143 38.14 14.28 -1.84
N GLN A 144 37.56 13.85 -0.72
CA GLN A 144 38.34 13.43 0.47
C GLN A 144 39.21 12.22 0.15
N LEU A 145 40.47 12.25 0.58
CA LEU A 145 41.41 11.14 0.44
C LEU A 145 41.00 9.99 1.37
N LEU A 146 40.81 8.81 0.79
CA LEU A 146 40.37 7.60 1.48
C LEU A 146 41.57 6.63 1.71
N PHE A 147 42.28 6.32 0.63
CA PHE A 147 43.38 5.39 0.63
C PHE A 147 44.56 5.97 -0.13
N THR A 148 45.75 5.62 0.30
CA THR A 148 46.99 5.87 -0.43
C THR A 148 47.63 4.52 -0.72
N LEU A 149 47.95 4.25 -1.98
CA LEU A 149 48.69 3.09 -2.41
C LEU A 149 50.21 3.40 -2.35
N ASP A 150 51.08 2.43 -2.64
CA ASP A 150 52.53 2.60 -2.67
C ASP A 150 52.96 3.30 -3.98
N ASP A 151 53.02 4.61 -3.94
CA ASP A 151 53.25 5.50 -5.08
C ASP A 151 54.72 5.63 -5.50
N ARG A 152 55.66 4.96 -4.81
CA ARG A 152 57.11 5.17 -5.00
C ARG A 152 57.56 4.96 -6.44
N ASN A 153 57.08 3.91 -7.11
CA ASN A 153 57.47 3.60 -8.49
C ASN A 153 56.87 4.59 -9.48
N ASP A 154 55.57 4.89 -9.32
CA ASP A 154 54.83 5.77 -10.24
C ASP A 154 55.28 7.21 -10.08
N LYS A 155 55.60 7.63 -8.88
CA LYS A 155 56.21 8.93 -8.59
C LYS A 155 57.59 9.07 -9.23
N ALA A 156 58.49 8.07 -9.08
CA ALA A 156 59.79 8.10 -9.71
C ALA A 156 59.71 8.13 -11.25
N ASN A 157 58.78 7.35 -11.82
CA ASN A 157 58.51 7.38 -13.26
C ASN A 157 57.96 8.73 -13.74
N TYR A 158 56.99 9.33 -13.01
CA TYR A 158 56.50 10.66 -13.31
C TYR A 158 57.62 11.70 -13.27
N GLU A 159 58.45 11.75 -12.21
CA GLU A 159 59.53 12.69 -12.07
C GLU A 159 60.55 12.57 -13.24
N LYS A 160 60.88 11.33 -13.67
CA LYS A 160 61.72 11.06 -14.84
C LYS A 160 61.11 11.65 -16.12
N LEU A 161 59.82 11.33 -16.42
CA LEU A 161 59.19 11.76 -17.64
C LEU A 161 58.93 13.29 -17.64
N LYS A 162 58.65 13.86 -16.49
CA LYS A 162 58.57 15.34 -16.31
C LYS A 162 59.85 16.02 -16.64
N ALA A 163 61.00 15.48 -16.13
CA ALA A 163 62.34 16.04 -16.44
C ALA A 163 62.62 15.99 -17.96
N LEU A 164 62.24 14.88 -18.64
CA LEU A 164 62.38 14.74 -20.11
C LEU A 164 61.49 15.77 -20.85
N ALA A 165 60.24 15.98 -20.38
CA ALA A 165 59.34 16.95 -20.95
C ALA A 165 59.85 18.39 -20.79
N ASP A 166 60.38 18.74 -19.62
CA ASP A 166 61.00 20.06 -19.35
C ASP A 166 62.22 20.30 -20.22
N ASP A 167 63.08 19.28 -20.45
CA ASP A 167 64.24 19.39 -21.34
C ASP A 167 63.81 19.59 -22.81
N ALA A 168 62.85 18.75 -23.30
CA ALA A 168 62.31 18.88 -24.65
C ALA A 168 61.64 20.27 -24.87
N GLN A 169 60.95 20.80 -23.86
CA GLN A 169 60.36 22.14 -23.91
C GLN A 169 61.45 23.23 -24.00
N LYS A 170 62.53 23.09 -23.25
CA LYS A 170 63.65 24.03 -23.36
C LYS A 170 64.35 23.95 -24.72
N GLN A 171 64.46 22.74 -25.29
CA GLN A 171 64.98 22.57 -26.65
C GLN A 171 64.10 23.27 -27.70
N TYR A 172 62.80 23.09 -27.61
CA TYR A 172 61.84 23.78 -28.48
C TYR A 172 61.96 25.29 -28.37
N LEU A 173 62.05 25.86 -27.15
CA LEU A 173 62.19 27.30 -26.95
C LEU A 173 63.50 27.82 -27.56
N ARG A 174 64.63 27.13 -27.38
CA ARG A 174 65.89 27.45 -28.05
C ARG A 174 65.77 27.37 -29.58
N ALA A 175 65.13 26.33 -30.11
CA ALA A 175 64.91 26.21 -31.54
C ALA A 175 64.02 27.35 -32.10
N LYS A 176 63.01 27.78 -31.34
CA LYS A 176 62.19 28.94 -31.71
C LYS A 176 63.02 30.23 -31.83
N GLU A 177 63.87 30.51 -30.85
CA GLU A 177 64.71 31.68 -30.89
C GLU A 177 65.74 31.63 -32.06
N LEU A 178 66.26 30.43 -32.40
CA LEU A 178 67.19 30.25 -33.51
C LEU A 178 66.51 30.40 -34.89
N VAL A 179 65.25 30.00 -35.02
CA VAL A 179 64.46 30.26 -36.25
C VAL A 179 64.22 31.73 -36.44
N GLU A 180 63.87 32.47 -35.40
CA GLU A 180 63.68 33.94 -35.48
C GLU A 180 64.93 34.67 -35.97
N LYS A 181 66.13 34.10 -35.67
CA LYS A 181 67.40 34.55 -36.12
C LYS A 181 67.91 33.94 -37.45
N ASN A 182 67.06 33.11 -38.13
CA ASN A 182 67.38 32.35 -39.36
C ASN A 182 68.55 31.37 -39.27
N PHE A 183 68.87 30.87 -38.07
CA PHE A 183 69.95 29.88 -37.88
C PHE A 183 69.53 28.44 -38.09
N ILE A 184 68.23 28.13 -38.02
CA ILE A 184 67.71 26.80 -38.31
C ILE A 184 66.49 26.89 -39.20
N SER A 185 66.14 25.76 -39.86
CA SER A 185 64.97 25.65 -40.72
C SER A 185 63.64 25.59 -39.92
N LYS A 186 62.54 25.98 -40.56
CA LYS A 186 61.21 25.77 -39.97
C LYS A 186 60.91 24.29 -39.69
N ALA A 187 61.37 23.36 -40.52
CA ALA A 187 61.26 21.92 -40.28
C ALA A 187 61.95 21.49 -38.98
N GLY A 188 63.12 22.09 -38.65
CA GLY A 188 63.77 21.82 -37.35
C GLY A 188 62.99 22.31 -36.15
N LEU A 189 62.33 23.45 -36.29
CA LEU A 189 61.42 23.93 -35.22
C LEU A 189 60.19 23.02 -35.05
N GLU A 190 59.59 22.57 -36.16
CA GLU A 190 58.44 21.68 -36.15
C GLU A 190 58.80 20.33 -35.51
N THR A 191 59.96 19.79 -35.80
CA THR A 191 60.48 18.56 -35.16
C THR A 191 60.70 18.78 -33.66
N SER A 192 61.28 19.89 -33.21
CA SER A 192 61.45 20.23 -31.80
C SER A 192 60.12 20.39 -31.07
N LEU A 193 59.15 20.99 -31.75
CA LEU A 193 57.78 21.14 -31.21
C LEU A 193 57.09 19.75 -31.06
N ALA A 194 57.22 18.90 -32.09
CA ALA A 194 56.63 17.54 -32.03
C ALA A 194 57.23 16.72 -30.87
N ASN A 195 58.56 16.79 -30.70
CA ASN A 195 59.25 16.13 -29.58
C ASN A 195 58.79 16.67 -28.21
N ALA A 196 58.71 18.00 -28.05
CA ALA A 196 58.23 18.62 -26.81
C ALA A 196 56.79 18.20 -26.48
N LYS A 197 55.88 18.19 -27.48
CA LYS A 197 54.50 17.73 -27.30
C LYS A 197 54.45 16.24 -26.93
N SER A 198 55.23 15.40 -27.55
CA SER A 198 55.32 13.95 -27.25
C SER A 198 55.80 13.70 -25.83
N ALA A 199 56.90 14.34 -25.42
CA ALA A 199 57.44 14.21 -24.05
C ALA A 199 56.42 14.75 -23.01
N GLN A 200 55.74 15.87 -23.28
CA GLN A 200 54.72 16.39 -22.41
C GLN A 200 53.53 15.44 -22.29
N ALA A 201 53.12 14.79 -23.38
CA ALA A 201 52.04 13.80 -23.34
C ALA A 201 52.44 12.56 -22.51
N ALA A 202 53.67 12.11 -22.62
CA ALA A 202 54.20 11.03 -21.80
C ALA A 202 54.26 11.36 -20.30
N ALA A 203 54.71 12.59 -19.95
CA ALA A 203 54.70 13.05 -18.56
C ALA A 203 53.25 13.17 -17.99
N ARG A 204 52.32 13.66 -18.78
CA ARG A 204 50.89 13.72 -18.38
C ARG A 204 50.27 12.33 -18.19
N SER A 205 50.65 11.35 -19.01
CA SER A 205 50.21 9.96 -18.84
C SER A 205 50.69 9.38 -17.51
N ALA A 206 51.96 9.64 -17.15
CA ALA A 206 52.50 9.20 -15.87
C ALA A 206 51.89 9.92 -14.66
N GLU A 207 51.57 11.21 -14.82
CA GLU A 207 50.85 11.99 -13.80
C GLU A 207 49.46 11.38 -13.50
N VAL A 208 48.72 10.98 -14.54
CA VAL A 208 47.42 10.32 -14.40
C VAL A 208 47.58 8.97 -13.67
N LEU A 209 48.56 8.17 -14.02
CA LEU A 209 48.83 6.90 -13.32
C LEU A 209 49.14 7.12 -11.84
N LEU A 210 50.01 8.07 -11.52
CA LEU A 210 50.31 8.47 -10.14
C LEU A 210 49.08 8.96 -9.38
N SER A 211 48.15 9.64 -10.06
CA SER A 211 46.93 10.10 -9.44
C SER A 211 46.02 8.97 -8.97
N PHE A 212 46.11 7.79 -9.61
CA PHE A 212 45.31 6.60 -9.23
C PHE A 212 45.77 5.95 -7.93
N ASP A 213 47.00 6.25 -7.48
CA ASP A 213 47.50 5.78 -6.17
C ASP A 213 46.86 6.53 -5.01
N SER A 214 46.23 7.70 -5.28
CA SER A 214 45.49 8.50 -4.31
C SER A 214 43.99 8.32 -4.52
N ILE A 215 43.41 7.36 -3.82
CA ILE A 215 41.97 7.03 -3.96
C ILE A 215 41.13 7.99 -3.15
N ARG A 216 40.25 8.71 -3.82
CA ARG A 216 39.36 9.73 -3.24
C ARG A 216 37.88 9.38 -3.37
N SER A 217 37.07 9.95 -2.50
CA SER A 217 35.61 9.79 -2.59
C SER A 217 35.04 10.57 -3.77
N PRO A 218 34.23 9.95 -4.64
CA PRO A 218 33.53 10.67 -5.72
C PRO A 218 32.22 11.32 -5.27
N ILE A 219 31.74 11.02 -4.06
CA ILE A 219 30.46 11.53 -3.51
C ILE A 219 30.60 11.87 -2.02
N ASN A 220 29.67 12.70 -1.53
CA ASN A 220 29.45 12.85 -0.10
C ASN A 220 28.65 11.65 0.42
N GLY A 221 29.06 11.08 1.55
CA GLY A 221 28.33 9.93 2.11
C GLY A 221 29.01 9.35 3.34
N ARG A 222 28.54 8.20 3.75
CA ARG A 222 29.10 7.43 4.85
C ARG A 222 29.85 6.21 4.33
N ALA A 223 31.07 6.03 4.78
CA ALA A 223 31.85 4.84 4.48
C ALA A 223 31.25 3.62 5.17
N GLY A 224 31.16 2.51 4.46
CA GLY A 224 30.79 1.21 5.00
C GLY A 224 31.98 0.56 5.73
N ILE A 225 31.98 -0.77 5.75
CA ILE A 225 33.07 -1.57 6.31
C ILE A 225 34.23 -1.56 5.32
N ILE A 226 35.43 -1.32 5.82
CA ILE A 226 36.66 -1.32 5.03
C ILE A 226 37.15 -2.76 4.93
N ASN A 227 37.31 -3.24 3.69
CA ASN A 227 37.66 -4.64 3.41
C ASN A 227 39.18 -4.87 3.18
N VAL A 228 39.99 -3.85 3.36
CA VAL A 228 41.43 -3.88 3.09
C VAL A 228 42.23 -3.37 4.29
N PHE A 229 43.47 -3.80 4.40
CA PHE A 229 44.38 -3.40 5.46
C PHE A 229 45.69 -2.83 4.88
N PRO A 230 46.41 -1.97 5.63
CA PRO A 230 47.74 -1.56 5.21
C PRO A 230 48.64 -2.79 4.92
N GLY A 231 49.30 -2.79 3.78
CA GLY A 231 50.07 -3.93 3.29
C GLY A 231 49.33 -4.93 2.40
N SER A 232 47.99 -4.80 2.27
CA SER A 232 47.22 -5.63 1.34
C SER A 232 47.49 -5.24 -0.11
N LEU A 233 47.68 -6.24 -0.97
CA LEU A 233 47.76 -6.07 -2.42
C LEU A 233 46.30 -5.92 -2.96
N VAL A 234 46.01 -4.81 -3.59
CA VAL A 234 44.72 -4.57 -4.27
C VAL A 234 44.92 -4.61 -5.78
N GLN A 235 43.96 -5.17 -6.50
CA GLN A 235 44.04 -5.36 -7.94
C GLN A 235 42.95 -4.55 -8.65
N ALA A 236 43.34 -3.93 -9.77
CA ALA A 236 42.37 -3.34 -10.69
C ALA A 236 41.49 -4.45 -11.26
N SER A 237 40.27 -4.58 -10.75
CA SER A 237 39.33 -5.62 -11.18
C SER A 237 38.69 -5.25 -12.51
N ASN A 238 39.15 -5.87 -13.59
CA ASN A 238 38.33 -6.02 -14.78
C ASN A 238 37.28 -7.11 -14.49
N VAL A 239 36.14 -6.74 -13.95
CA VAL A 239 34.99 -7.66 -13.85
C VAL A 239 34.43 -7.86 -15.24
N VAL A 240 34.93 -8.84 -15.97
CA VAL A 240 34.16 -9.46 -17.06
C VAL A 240 33.04 -10.25 -16.37
N THR A 241 31.85 -9.70 -16.32
CA THR A 241 30.65 -10.39 -15.90
C THR A 241 30.33 -11.48 -16.92
N THR A 242 30.91 -12.65 -16.78
CA THR A 242 30.32 -13.87 -17.35
C THR A 242 29.07 -14.16 -16.54
N ALA A 243 27.91 -13.93 -17.19
CA ALA A 243 26.57 -14.15 -16.65
C ALA A 243 26.30 -15.65 -16.44
N THR A 244 26.98 -16.30 -15.50
CA THR A 244 26.69 -17.70 -15.17
C THR A 244 27.10 -18.00 -13.73
N SER A 245 26.43 -17.34 -12.76
CA SER A 245 26.19 -17.92 -11.44
C SER A 245 25.35 -16.96 -10.59
N SER A 246 24.11 -17.34 -10.41
CA SER A 246 23.22 -16.86 -9.38
C SER A 246 23.74 -17.29 -8.01
N SER A 247 24.59 -16.50 -7.39
CA SER A 247 24.87 -16.61 -5.95
C SER A 247 25.66 -15.38 -5.51
N ALA A 248 25.09 -14.63 -4.59
CA ALA A 248 25.71 -13.61 -3.75
C ALA A 248 26.69 -12.69 -4.51
N THR A 249 26.26 -11.49 -4.76
CA THR A 249 27.12 -10.37 -5.15
C THR A 249 28.12 -10.09 -4.03
N SER A 250 29.12 -10.96 -3.91
CA SER A 250 30.33 -10.63 -3.20
C SER A 250 30.94 -9.47 -3.98
N SER A 251 31.12 -8.34 -3.35
CA SER A 251 31.86 -7.17 -3.87
C SER A 251 33.36 -7.56 -3.97
N VAL A 252 33.67 -8.51 -4.87
CA VAL A 252 35.04 -8.93 -5.12
C VAL A 252 35.80 -7.72 -5.63
N GLY A 253 36.75 -7.23 -4.83
CA GLY A 253 37.62 -6.10 -5.18
C GLY A 253 37.15 -4.71 -4.71
N SER A 254 36.05 -4.56 -4.02
CA SER A 254 35.69 -3.29 -3.39
C SER A 254 36.48 -3.08 -2.10
N MET A 255 37.15 -1.93 -1.99
CA MET A 255 37.90 -1.54 -0.79
C MET A 255 36.96 -1.04 0.31
N VAL A 256 36.00 -0.24 -0.07
CA VAL A 256 34.93 0.31 0.77
C VAL A 256 33.76 0.72 -0.11
N THR A 257 32.55 0.60 0.42
CA THR A 257 31.35 1.15 -0.24
C THR A 257 30.96 2.47 0.44
N ILE A 258 30.77 3.53 -0.32
CA ILE A 258 30.31 4.81 0.17
C ILE A 258 28.84 4.96 -0.19
N THR A 259 28.01 5.24 0.82
CA THR A 259 26.56 5.36 0.67
C THR A 259 26.12 6.77 1.07
N GLN A 260 25.42 7.44 0.17
CA GLN A 260 24.79 8.71 0.47
C GLN A 260 23.48 8.46 1.26
N LEU A 261 23.46 8.88 2.53
CA LEU A 261 22.33 8.66 3.44
C LEU A 261 21.41 9.86 3.55
N ASN A 262 21.89 11.06 3.22
CA ASN A 262 21.08 12.29 3.22
C ASN A 262 21.27 13.07 1.90
N PRO A 263 20.16 13.37 1.19
CA PRO A 263 18.82 12.84 1.37
C PRO A 263 18.75 11.34 1.05
N ILE A 264 17.73 10.65 1.62
CA ILE A 264 17.45 9.24 1.31
C ILE A 264 16.16 9.13 0.49
N ASN A 265 16.10 8.12 -0.36
CA ASN A 265 14.93 7.86 -1.19
C ASN A 265 14.12 6.69 -0.63
N VAL A 266 12.83 6.69 -0.93
CA VAL A 266 11.93 5.55 -0.71
C VAL A 266 11.40 5.11 -2.07
N GLN A 267 11.62 3.86 -2.41
CA GLN A 267 11.10 3.24 -3.61
C GLN A 267 9.88 2.39 -3.27
N PHE A 268 8.76 2.64 -3.93
CA PHE A 268 7.51 1.93 -3.73
C PHE A 268 6.79 1.71 -5.05
N VAL A 269 5.78 0.86 -5.06
CA VAL A 269 5.03 0.52 -6.27
C VAL A 269 3.58 0.98 -6.16
N ILE A 270 3.03 1.45 -7.25
CA ILE A 270 1.65 1.94 -7.35
C ILE A 270 0.95 1.16 -8.46
N PRO A 271 -0.28 0.66 -8.22
CA PRO A 271 -1.07 -0.01 -9.25
C PRO A 271 -1.32 0.86 -10.48
N GLU A 272 -1.34 0.26 -11.66
CA GLU A 272 -1.58 0.95 -12.93
C GLU A 272 -2.86 1.80 -12.94
N LYS A 273 -3.92 1.32 -12.30
CA LYS A 273 -5.21 2.03 -12.19
C LYS A 273 -5.12 3.43 -11.57
N ASP A 274 -4.12 3.66 -10.71
CA ASP A 274 -3.95 4.91 -9.95
C ASP A 274 -2.96 5.87 -10.65
N ILE A 275 -2.28 5.43 -11.73
CA ILE A 275 -1.31 6.23 -12.50
C ILE A 275 -1.92 7.50 -13.09
N PRO A 276 -3.11 7.47 -13.75
CA PRO A 276 -3.68 8.66 -14.36
C PRO A 276 -3.84 9.80 -13.35
N ILE A 277 -4.31 9.48 -12.14
CA ILE A 277 -4.51 10.46 -11.05
C ILE A 277 -3.20 11.12 -10.66
N ILE A 278 -2.11 10.35 -10.63
CA ILE A 278 -0.78 10.85 -10.25
C ILE A 278 -0.20 11.74 -11.35
N LEU A 279 -0.33 11.34 -12.63
CA LEU A 279 0.20 12.09 -13.75
C LEU A 279 -0.54 13.41 -13.99
N GLU A 280 -1.88 13.42 -13.79
CA GLU A 280 -2.70 14.63 -13.92
C GLU A 280 -2.38 15.68 -12.84
N ASN A 281 -2.06 15.22 -11.62
CA ASN A 281 -1.84 16.11 -10.48
C ASN A 281 -0.37 16.41 -10.19
N ARG A 282 0.57 15.75 -10.89
CA ARG A 282 2.00 16.01 -10.80
C ARG A 282 2.39 17.08 -11.82
N THR A 283 2.75 18.27 -11.34
CA THR A 283 3.43 19.30 -12.14
C THR A 283 4.88 19.42 -11.68
N VAL A 284 5.74 19.94 -12.55
CA VAL A 284 7.17 20.16 -12.23
C VAL A 284 7.32 21.11 -11.05
N ASP A 285 6.44 22.11 -10.96
CA ASP A 285 6.48 23.16 -9.92
C ASP A 285 5.75 22.74 -8.63
N SER A 286 4.96 21.66 -8.64
CA SER A 286 4.22 21.16 -7.48
C SER A 286 4.34 19.64 -7.36
N PRO A 287 5.45 19.15 -6.80
CA PRO A 287 5.64 17.70 -6.60
C PRO A 287 4.65 17.17 -5.58
N LEU A 288 4.16 15.94 -5.80
CA LEU A 288 3.25 15.28 -4.89
C LEU A 288 3.92 15.00 -3.55
N LYS A 289 3.21 15.32 -2.47
CA LYS A 289 3.70 15.07 -1.11
C LYS A 289 3.53 13.62 -0.74
N VAL A 290 4.48 13.10 0.02
CA VAL A 290 4.43 11.76 0.61
C VAL A 290 4.69 11.84 2.10
N LYS A 291 4.01 10.99 2.86
CA LYS A 291 4.30 10.73 4.25
C LYS A 291 4.79 9.31 4.37
N VAL A 292 6.00 9.16 4.87
CA VAL A 292 6.69 7.86 4.97
C VAL A 292 6.82 7.48 6.43
N SER A 293 6.36 6.29 6.77
CA SER A 293 6.46 5.71 8.10
C SER A 293 7.41 4.53 8.05
N ILE A 294 8.49 4.57 8.83
CA ILE A 294 9.54 3.54 8.85
C ILE A 294 9.47 2.78 10.16
N GLY A 295 9.52 1.45 10.07
CA GLY A 295 9.41 0.56 11.21
C GLY A 295 7.98 0.32 11.71
N ASN A 296 7.82 -0.65 12.62
CA ASN A 296 6.50 -1.13 13.08
C ASN A 296 5.79 -0.19 14.07
N THR A 297 6.47 0.80 14.61
CA THR A 297 5.96 1.63 15.73
C THR A 297 5.19 2.87 15.28
N GLY A 298 5.18 3.21 13.99
CA GLY A 298 4.46 4.39 13.48
C GLY A 298 4.92 5.74 14.03
N LYS A 299 5.97 5.77 14.87
CA LYS A 299 6.49 6.98 15.51
C LYS A 299 7.41 7.79 14.58
N ASN A 300 8.09 7.13 13.65
CA ASN A 300 9.04 7.79 12.75
C ASN A 300 8.34 8.12 11.43
N ASN A 301 7.69 9.27 11.39
CA ASN A 301 7.04 9.79 10.20
C ASN A 301 7.93 10.85 9.56
N TYR A 302 8.28 10.63 8.30
CA TYR A 302 9.04 11.56 7.49
C TYR A 302 8.14 12.13 6.39
N GLU A 303 8.21 13.41 6.18
CA GLU A 303 7.53 14.06 5.06
C GLU A 303 8.53 14.25 3.91
N GLY A 304 8.07 13.97 2.70
CA GLY A 304 8.89 14.06 1.52
C GLY A 304 8.07 14.38 0.27
N GLN A 305 8.74 14.27 -0.86
CA GLN A 305 8.15 14.57 -2.16
C GLN A 305 8.47 13.50 -3.17
N VAL A 306 7.55 13.26 -4.11
CA VAL A 306 7.78 12.36 -5.24
C VAL A 306 8.84 12.96 -6.15
N LEU A 307 9.95 12.25 -6.29
CA LEU A 307 11.05 12.63 -7.17
C LEU A 307 10.77 12.20 -8.61
N VAL A 308 10.44 10.92 -8.80
CA VAL A 308 10.23 10.34 -10.12
C VAL A 308 9.20 9.23 -10.08
N VAL A 309 8.37 9.18 -11.11
CA VAL A 309 7.52 8.04 -11.47
C VAL A 309 8.20 7.37 -12.66
N ASP A 310 8.42 6.07 -12.58
CA ASP A 310 9.05 5.30 -13.66
C ASP A 310 8.22 5.43 -14.94
N ASN A 311 8.89 5.36 -16.09
CA ASN A 311 8.26 5.45 -17.40
C ASN A 311 7.80 4.07 -17.94
N GLN A 312 8.00 3.02 -17.15
CA GLN A 312 7.68 1.65 -17.52
C GLN A 312 6.79 0.99 -16.46
N VAL A 313 5.71 0.37 -16.93
CA VAL A 313 4.85 -0.50 -16.13
C VAL A 313 5.47 -1.88 -16.05
N ASP A 314 5.56 -2.46 -14.88
CA ASP A 314 5.93 -3.87 -14.72
C ASP A 314 4.72 -4.75 -15.08
N PRO A 315 4.79 -5.53 -16.19
CA PRO A 315 3.65 -6.31 -16.66
C PRO A 315 3.32 -7.50 -15.75
N LEU A 316 4.26 -7.96 -14.90
CA LEU A 316 4.04 -9.10 -14.02
C LEU A 316 3.13 -8.75 -12.84
N ILE A 317 3.23 -7.51 -12.37
CA ILE A 317 2.50 -7.03 -11.19
C ILE A 317 1.55 -5.87 -11.49
N ALA A 318 1.42 -5.47 -12.77
CA ALA A 318 0.61 -4.36 -13.26
C ALA A 318 0.78 -3.09 -12.38
N SER A 319 2.02 -2.70 -12.15
CA SER A 319 2.36 -1.57 -11.28
C SER A 319 3.55 -0.78 -11.81
N VAL A 320 3.68 0.46 -11.33
CA VAL A 320 4.78 1.38 -11.66
C VAL A 320 5.59 1.67 -10.42
N ARG A 321 6.90 1.72 -10.59
CA ARG A 321 7.82 2.12 -9.52
C ARG A 321 7.84 3.63 -9.39
N VAL A 322 7.80 4.07 -8.14
CA VAL A 322 7.88 5.48 -7.78
C VAL A 322 9.00 5.66 -6.77
N LYS A 323 9.78 6.71 -6.94
CA LYS A 323 10.77 7.14 -5.95
C LYS A 323 10.33 8.46 -5.34
N ALA A 324 10.33 8.52 -4.02
CA ALA A 324 10.14 9.73 -3.25
C ALA A 324 11.40 10.03 -2.43
N GLN A 325 11.72 11.29 -2.25
CA GLN A 325 12.85 11.74 -1.47
C GLN A 325 12.36 12.23 -0.11
N ILE A 326 13.06 11.83 0.94
CA ILE A 326 12.84 12.28 2.31
C ILE A 326 14.15 12.80 2.93
N PRO A 327 14.10 13.81 3.80
CA PRO A 327 15.26 14.25 4.56
C PRO A 327 15.64 13.19 5.59
N ASN A 328 16.94 13.02 5.81
CA ASN A 328 17.50 12.09 6.81
C ASN A 328 18.66 12.75 7.57
N ASP A 329 18.42 13.94 8.12
CA ASP A 329 19.46 14.75 8.77
C ASP A 329 20.10 14.06 9.98
N LYS A 330 19.33 13.21 10.67
CA LYS A 330 19.81 12.43 11.82
C LYS A 330 20.48 11.12 11.44
N LEU A 331 20.50 10.76 10.16
CA LEU A 331 21.05 9.49 9.64
C LEU A 331 20.48 8.22 10.32
N GLU A 332 19.25 8.33 10.84
CA GLU A 332 18.55 7.22 11.51
C GLU A 332 17.97 6.21 10.51
N VAL A 333 17.69 6.66 9.31
CA VAL A 333 17.13 5.82 8.24
C VAL A 333 18.27 5.22 7.42
N LEU A 334 18.28 3.90 7.36
CA LEU A 334 19.24 3.14 6.57
C LEU A 334 18.59 2.57 5.30
N PRO A 335 19.33 2.41 4.19
CA PRO A 335 18.86 1.72 3.00
C PRO A 335 18.45 0.28 3.30
N GLY A 336 17.42 -0.21 2.62
CA GLY A 336 16.90 -1.57 2.78
C GLY A 336 15.81 -1.73 3.84
N GLN A 337 15.45 -0.69 4.58
CA GLN A 337 14.37 -0.74 5.55
C GLN A 337 13.00 -0.70 4.86
N PHE A 338 12.03 -1.45 5.39
CA PHE A 338 10.64 -1.37 4.93
C PHE A 338 9.98 -0.08 5.38
N ALA A 339 9.23 0.52 4.47
CA ALA A 339 8.51 1.77 4.68
C ALA A 339 7.06 1.66 4.21
N ARG A 340 6.14 2.21 5.00
CA ARG A 340 4.77 2.47 4.57
C ARG A 340 4.71 3.89 4.05
N VAL A 341 4.18 4.05 2.85
CA VAL A 341 4.09 5.34 2.14
C VAL A 341 2.63 5.71 1.97
N LEU A 342 2.29 6.92 2.39
CA LEU A 342 1.01 7.57 2.11
C LEU A 342 1.27 8.67 1.09
N LEU A 343 0.86 8.43 -0.15
CA LEU A 343 0.98 9.38 -1.24
C LEU A 343 -0.27 10.24 -1.33
N TYR A 344 -0.15 11.54 -1.16
CA TYR A 344 -1.22 12.52 -1.33
C TYR A 344 -1.34 12.84 -2.83
N ALA A 345 -2.21 12.09 -3.52
CA ALA A 345 -2.33 12.18 -4.97
C ALA A 345 -3.17 13.39 -5.41
N ASN A 346 -4.24 13.71 -4.68
CA ASN A 346 -5.14 14.82 -4.98
C ASN A 346 -5.96 15.21 -3.73
N THR A 347 -6.74 16.28 -3.83
CA THR A 347 -7.80 16.62 -2.88
C THR A 347 -9.12 16.68 -3.63
N LEU A 348 -10.03 15.77 -3.32
CA LEU A 348 -11.37 15.77 -3.84
C LEU A 348 -12.14 16.91 -3.19
N LYS A 349 -12.40 17.97 -3.94
CA LYS A 349 -13.09 19.17 -3.45
C LYS A 349 -14.61 18.99 -3.51
N ASP A 350 -15.32 19.57 -2.55
CA ASP A 350 -16.79 19.63 -2.51
C ASP A 350 -17.50 18.26 -2.61
N VAL A 351 -16.87 17.18 -2.12
CA VAL A 351 -17.47 15.84 -2.18
C VAL A 351 -18.42 15.58 -1.01
N LEU A 352 -19.45 14.79 -1.28
CA LEU A 352 -20.40 14.38 -0.25
C LEU A 352 -19.79 13.26 0.58
N ALA A 353 -19.47 13.56 1.82
CA ALA A 353 -18.87 12.63 2.77
C ALA A 353 -19.92 12.16 3.79
N VAL A 354 -19.96 10.84 3.99
CA VAL A 354 -20.82 10.22 5.02
C VAL A 354 -19.97 9.29 5.87
N PRO A 355 -20.29 9.12 7.16
CA PRO A 355 -19.61 8.11 7.97
C PRO A 355 -19.75 6.73 7.29
N SER A 356 -18.67 5.97 7.17
CA SER A 356 -18.68 4.64 6.51
C SER A 356 -19.69 3.70 7.19
N GLN A 357 -19.95 3.89 8.48
CA GLN A 357 -20.97 3.17 9.20
C GLN A 357 -22.39 3.41 8.67
N ALA A 358 -22.70 4.53 8.01
CA ALA A 358 -24.01 4.81 7.44
C ALA A 358 -24.31 3.98 6.18
N VAL A 359 -23.28 3.50 5.50
CA VAL A 359 -23.43 2.70 4.28
C VAL A 359 -23.80 1.26 4.65
N VAL A 360 -24.85 0.75 4.02
CA VAL A 360 -25.36 -0.62 4.21
C VAL A 360 -25.24 -1.40 2.91
N ILE A 361 -24.84 -2.66 3.01
CA ILE A 361 -24.81 -3.58 1.87
C ILE A 361 -26.18 -4.28 1.81
N GLY A 362 -26.95 -3.96 0.77
CA GLY A 362 -28.24 -4.58 0.48
C GLY A 362 -28.16 -5.55 -0.71
N PRO A 363 -29.25 -6.25 -1.02
CA PRO A 363 -29.31 -7.20 -2.13
C PRO A 363 -29.06 -6.56 -3.52
N ALA A 364 -29.39 -5.27 -3.66
CA ALA A 364 -29.22 -4.51 -4.92
C ALA A 364 -27.92 -3.67 -4.93
N GLY A 365 -27.05 -3.83 -3.94
CA GLY A 365 -25.82 -3.04 -3.83
C GLY A 365 -25.72 -2.21 -2.55
N ARG A 366 -24.83 -1.24 -2.54
CA ARG A 366 -24.66 -0.32 -1.39
C ARG A 366 -25.78 0.71 -1.36
N LEU A 367 -26.35 0.97 -0.19
CA LEU A 367 -27.42 1.94 0.03
C LEU A 367 -27.21 2.71 1.34
N VAL A 368 -27.86 3.84 1.44
CA VAL A 368 -27.98 4.62 2.68
C VAL A 368 -29.45 4.88 2.99
N TYR A 369 -29.76 5.00 4.27
CA TYR A 369 -31.11 5.36 4.72
C TYR A 369 -31.18 6.87 4.94
N VAL A 370 -31.99 7.56 4.11
CA VAL A 370 -32.21 8.99 4.22
C VAL A 370 -33.51 9.22 4.98
N VAL A 371 -33.49 10.13 5.95
CA VAL A 371 -34.64 10.53 6.74
C VAL A 371 -35.29 11.76 6.10
N ASP A 372 -36.56 11.66 5.76
CA ASP A 372 -37.33 12.76 5.19
C ASP A 372 -37.82 13.72 6.29
N LYS A 373 -38.41 14.87 5.90
CA LYS A 373 -38.97 15.87 6.82
C LYS A 373 -40.14 15.35 7.69
N GLU A 374 -40.76 14.24 7.26
CA GLU A 374 -41.85 13.55 7.98
C GLU A 374 -41.35 12.44 8.92
N ASP A 375 -40.03 12.37 9.20
CA ASP A 375 -39.35 11.30 9.95
C ASP A 375 -39.61 9.88 9.40
N LYS A 376 -39.74 9.78 8.09
CA LYS A 376 -39.81 8.53 7.35
C LYS A 376 -38.46 8.23 6.71
N VAL A 377 -38.07 6.97 6.74
CA VAL A 377 -36.81 6.51 6.15
C VAL A 377 -37.02 6.01 4.73
N THR A 378 -36.19 6.49 3.82
CA THR A 378 -36.12 6.00 2.43
C THR A 378 -34.75 5.44 2.15
N ALA A 379 -34.68 4.20 1.63
CA ALA A 379 -33.43 3.60 1.17
C ALA A 379 -33.06 4.18 -0.19
N LYS A 380 -31.93 4.89 -0.28
CA LYS A 380 -31.39 5.41 -1.53
C LYS A 380 -30.15 4.59 -1.92
N PRO A 381 -30.06 4.05 -3.15
CA PRO A 381 -28.85 3.40 -3.63
C PRO A 381 -27.74 4.44 -3.77
N VAL A 382 -26.53 4.10 -3.35
CA VAL A 382 -25.35 4.96 -3.44
C VAL A 382 -24.17 4.23 -4.04
N LYS A 383 -23.36 4.97 -4.78
CA LYS A 383 -22.07 4.48 -5.26
C LYS A 383 -20.97 5.08 -4.37
N VAL A 384 -20.25 4.24 -3.66
CA VAL A 384 -19.08 4.64 -2.88
C VAL A 384 -17.88 4.69 -3.81
N SER A 385 -17.26 5.86 -3.94
CA SER A 385 -16.12 6.10 -4.80
C SER A 385 -14.80 5.96 -4.03
N TYR A 386 -14.77 6.40 -2.76
CA TYR A 386 -13.56 6.42 -1.96
C TYR A 386 -13.91 6.38 -0.46
N GLU A 387 -13.03 5.77 0.33
CA GLU A 387 -13.16 5.71 1.79
C GLU A 387 -11.89 6.24 2.46
N TYR A 388 -12.05 7.14 3.43
CA TYR A 388 -10.95 7.77 4.15
C TYR A 388 -11.29 8.03 5.61
N LEU A 389 -10.47 7.52 6.53
CA LEU A 389 -10.61 7.71 8.00
C LEU A 389 -12.04 7.54 8.51
N GLY A 390 -12.72 6.46 8.09
CA GLY A 390 -14.08 6.17 8.53
C GLY A 390 -15.18 7.03 7.86
N SER A 391 -14.82 7.82 6.86
CA SER A 391 -15.75 8.56 6.00
C SER A 391 -15.74 7.97 4.59
N SER A 392 -16.92 7.79 4.00
CA SER A 392 -17.08 7.32 2.62
C SER A 392 -17.54 8.45 1.73
N VAL A 393 -16.87 8.66 0.61
CA VAL A 393 -17.31 9.56 -0.46
C VAL A 393 -18.38 8.85 -1.27
N VAL A 394 -19.58 9.41 -1.31
CA VAL A 394 -20.73 8.78 -1.95
C VAL A 394 -21.36 9.68 -3.00
N THR A 395 -21.94 9.04 -4.03
CA THR A 395 -22.78 9.69 -5.03
C THR A 395 -24.17 9.07 -5.00
N GLY A 396 -25.21 9.86 -5.30
CA GLY A 396 -26.62 9.41 -5.28
C GLY A 396 -27.46 10.03 -4.16
N ILE A 397 -26.88 10.95 -3.38
CA ILE A 397 -27.55 11.74 -2.34
C ILE A 397 -27.29 13.23 -2.53
N SER A 398 -27.97 14.07 -1.78
CA SER A 398 -27.82 15.53 -1.84
C SER A 398 -27.21 16.09 -0.55
N ALA A 399 -26.53 17.21 -0.66
CA ALA A 399 -26.09 17.96 0.52
C ALA A 399 -27.32 18.42 1.34
N GLY A 400 -27.23 18.26 2.66
CA GLY A 400 -28.35 18.55 3.56
C GLY A 400 -29.28 17.36 3.84
N ASP A 401 -29.16 16.21 3.14
CA ASP A 401 -29.86 14.98 3.46
C ASP A 401 -29.46 14.48 4.86
N ARG A 402 -30.45 14.07 5.69
CA ARG A 402 -30.21 13.43 6.99
C ARG A 402 -30.04 11.92 6.78
N ILE A 403 -28.89 11.36 7.12
CA ILE A 403 -28.58 9.95 6.92
C ILE A 403 -28.50 9.23 8.25
N VAL A 404 -29.08 8.04 8.32
CA VAL A 404 -29.04 7.17 9.50
C VAL A 404 -27.66 6.54 9.62
N VAL A 405 -26.99 6.75 10.75
CA VAL A 405 -25.72 6.13 11.10
C VAL A 405 -25.93 4.89 11.98
N GLU A 406 -26.76 5.01 13.03
CA GLU A 406 -27.04 3.92 13.96
C GLU A 406 -28.55 3.60 14.00
N GLY A 407 -28.90 2.39 14.46
CA GLY A 407 -30.28 1.94 14.54
C GLY A 407 -30.86 1.37 13.24
N LYS A 408 -30.02 1.10 12.23
CA LYS A 408 -30.43 0.69 10.87
C LYS A 408 -30.83 -0.78 10.71
N GLN A 409 -30.58 -1.65 11.72
CA GLN A 409 -30.72 -3.12 11.60
C GLN A 409 -32.12 -3.61 11.23
N ASN A 410 -33.18 -2.86 11.60
CA ASN A 410 -34.57 -3.24 11.34
C ASN A 410 -35.30 -2.23 10.46
N LEU A 411 -34.60 -1.27 9.85
CA LEU A 411 -35.20 -0.26 9.01
C LEU A 411 -35.61 -0.83 7.65
N ARG A 412 -36.80 -0.41 7.21
CA ARG A 412 -37.33 -0.63 5.85
C ARG A 412 -37.79 0.72 5.29
N THR A 413 -37.82 0.83 3.98
CA THR A 413 -38.39 2.02 3.33
C THR A 413 -39.79 2.26 3.83
N GLY A 414 -40.12 3.49 4.31
CA GLY A 414 -41.38 3.86 4.92
C GLY A 414 -41.45 3.67 6.45
N SER A 415 -40.42 3.15 7.11
CA SER A 415 -40.38 3.06 8.58
C SER A 415 -40.37 4.45 9.21
N LYS A 416 -41.22 4.68 10.23
CA LYS A 416 -41.16 5.90 11.05
C LYS A 416 -40.00 5.76 12.06
N VAL A 417 -39.19 6.79 12.16
CA VAL A 417 -38.04 6.85 13.07
C VAL A 417 -38.18 8.01 14.05
N ARG A 418 -37.48 7.93 15.13
CA ARG A 418 -37.32 8.99 16.13
C ARG A 418 -35.82 9.18 16.39
N GLU A 419 -35.36 10.40 16.33
CA GLU A 419 -33.97 10.74 16.62
C GLU A 419 -33.65 10.52 18.10
N ALA A 420 -32.57 9.81 18.37
CA ALA A 420 -32.01 9.70 19.72
C ALA A 420 -31.58 11.09 20.17
N LYS A 421 -32.03 11.55 21.35
CA LYS A 421 -31.42 12.75 21.95
C LYS A 421 -29.93 12.48 22.09
N PRO A 422 -29.07 13.42 21.68
CA PRO A 422 -27.63 13.21 21.80
C PRO A 422 -27.29 12.94 23.27
N SER A 423 -26.85 11.73 23.58
CA SER A 423 -26.28 11.44 24.89
C SER A 423 -24.93 12.20 24.93
N LYS A 424 -24.83 13.09 25.89
CA LYS A 424 -23.62 13.84 26.21
C LYS A 424 -22.62 12.85 26.82
N SER A 425 -21.89 12.09 26.00
CA SER A 425 -20.82 11.22 26.49
C SER A 425 -19.74 11.09 25.43
N GLU A 426 -18.58 11.40 25.94
CA GLU A 426 -17.23 11.22 25.42
C GLU A 426 -16.67 12.33 24.54
N GLN A 427 -16.36 13.44 25.22
CA GLN A 427 -15.11 14.12 24.93
C GLN A 427 -13.95 13.17 25.35
N PRO A 428 -12.92 13.01 24.49
CA PRO A 428 -11.68 12.33 24.91
C PRO A 428 -11.13 13.04 26.15
N PRO A 429 -10.57 12.33 27.14
CA PRO A 429 -10.01 12.96 28.32
C PRO A 429 -8.89 13.92 27.87
N ALA A 430 -9.07 15.20 28.21
CA ALA A 430 -8.05 16.21 28.10
C ALA A 430 -6.83 15.73 28.91
N ASP A 431 -5.70 15.61 28.24
CA ASP A 431 -4.41 15.30 28.80
C ASP A 431 -4.09 16.31 29.91
N LYS A 432 -4.22 15.85 31.16
CA LYS A 432 -3.77 16.62 32.34
C LYS A 432 -2.26 16.54 32.37
N THR A 433 -1.61 17.51 31.76
CA THR A 433 -0.21 17.82 31.99
C THR A 433 -0.04 18.17 33.48
N THR A 434 0.38 17.21 34.25
CA THR A 434 0.83 17.42 35.65
C THR A 434 2.21 18.06 35.56
N SER A 435 2.26 19.37 35.76
CA SER A 435 3.47 20.10 36.07
C SER A 435 3.96 19.65 37.45
N THR A 436 5.01 18.86 37.48
CA THR A 436 5.79 18.62 38.72
C THR A 436 7.07 19.43 38.61
N GLU A 437 7.13 20.54 39.36
CA GLU A 437 8.34 21.28 39.63
C GLU A 437 9.32 20.42 40.45
N PRO A 438 10.61 20.45 40.18
CA PRO A 438 11.61 19.82 41.05
C PRO A 438 12.03 20.78 42.19
N LYS A 439 12.06 20.23 43.35
CA LYS A 439 12.84 20.77 44.49
C LYS A 439 14.23 20.14 44.51
#